data_b11c19fbef749803085eca7cd6116427
#
_entry.id   b11c19fbef749803085eca7cd6116427
#
_cell.length_a   1.000
_cell.length_b   1.000
_cell.length_c   1.000
_cell.angle_alpha   90.00
_cell.angle_beta   90.00
_cell.angle_gamma   90.00
#
_symmetry.space_group_name_H-M   'P 1'
#
loop_
_entity.id
_entity.type
_entity.pdbx_description
1 polymer ?
#
loop_
_entity_poly.entity_id
_entity_poly.type
_entity_poly.pdbx_seq_one_letter_code
_entity_poly.pdbx_strand_id
1 'polypeptide(L)'
;QGKGVILNTSSIAGIRGLPNAIAYSASKHAVIGITKTAAMEYAKNNIRVNAICPVFTVTPMFDPEAMDKLKEGLSERLKANVPMKRFANVMEQVNTMLWLCSDEASFITGQAISVDGGLTA
;
A
#
# COMPACT_ATOMS: atom_id res chain seq x y z
N GLN A 1 0.34 27.56 -4.36
CA GLN A 1 -0.04 26.88 -5.62
C GLN A 1 -1.56 26.69 -5.78
N GLY A 2 -2.37 26.76 -4.72
CA GLY A 2 -3.83 26.64 -4.76
C GLY A 2 -4.41 25.24 -4.74
N LYS A 3 -3.63 24.19 -5.06
CA LYS A 3 -4.00 22.78 -4.91
C LYS A 3 -2.77 21.88 -4.74
N GLY A 4 -2.96 20.69 -4.17
CA GLY A 4 -1.90 19.70 -4.04
C GLY A 4 -2.42 18.30 -3.79
N VAL A 5 -1.57 17.31 -4.06
CA VAL A 5 -1.83 15.91 -3.72
C VAL A 5 -0.61 15.34 -3.03
N ILE A 6 -0.82 14.68 -1.91
CA ILE A 6 0.19 13.89 -1.21
C ILE A 6 -0.25 12.43 -1.24
N LEU A 7 0.62 11.56 -1.70
CA LEU A 7 0.41 10.13 -1.68
C LEU A 7 1.49 9.47 -0.83
N ASN A 8 1.09 8.85 0.27
CA ASN A 8 1.97 8.13 1.17
C ASN A 8 1.98 6.64 0.84
N THR A 9 3.11 5.99 1.05
CA THR A 9 3.22 4.53 0.89
C THR A 9 3.21 3.86 2.26
N SER A 10 2.08 3.21 2.60
CA SER A 10 1.97 2.33 3.74
C SER A 10 2.22 0.87 3.30
N SER A 11 1.45 -0.05 3.79
CA SER A 11 1.50 -1.50 3.51
C SER A 11 0.20 -2.13 4.03
N ILE A 12 -0.07 -3.36 3.64
CA ILE A 12 -1.04 -4.19 4.37
C ILE A 12 -0.69 -4.30 5.87
N ALA A 13 0.60 -4.21 6.22
CA ALA A 13 1.06 -4.17 7.61
C ALA A 13 0.68 -2.87 8.35
N GLY A 14 0.17 -1.87 7.65
CA GLY A 14 -0.43 -0.66 8.24
C GLY A 14 -1.93 -0.79 8.53
N ILE A 15 -2.57 -1.85 8.02
CA ILE A 15 -4.00 -2.12 8.18
C ILE A 15 -4.23 -3.29 9.15
N ARG A 16 -3.31 -4.24 9.17
CA ARG A 16 -3.36 -5.44 10.03
C ARG A 16 -2.02 -5.75 10.64
N GLY A 17 -2.00 -6.63 11.64
CA GLY A 17 -0.75 -7.13 12.22
C GLY A 17 0.03 -8.00 11.23
N LEU A 18 1.36 -7.92 11.34
CA LEU A 18 2.28 -8.79 10.63
C LEU A 18 3.20 -9.46 11.66
N PRO A 19 3.12 -10.79 11.85
CA PRO A 19 3.96 -11.51 12.81
C PRO A 19 5.45 -11.27 12.56
N ASN A 20 6.22 -11.16 13.64
CA ASN A 20 7.66 -10.92 13.63
C ASN A 20 8.11 -9.57 13.01
N ALA A 21 7.20 -8.59 12.91
CA ALA A 21 7.47 -7.30 12.28
C ALA A 21 6.85 -6.13 13.06
N ILE A 22 7.02 -6.10 14.40
CA ILE A 22 6.39 -5.10 15.27
C ILE A 22 6.76 -3.68 14.85
N ALA A 23 8.05 -3.38 14.72
CA ALA A 23 8.51 -2.04 14.36
C ALA A 23 8.03 -1.62 12.95
N TYR A 24 8.07 -2.52 11.99
CA TYR A 24 7.57 -2.28 10.64
C TYR A 24 6.07 -2.01 10.65
N SER A 25 5.28 -2.86 11.32
CA SER A 25 3.83 -2.68 11.44
C SER A 25 3.50 -1.35 12.13
N ALA A 26 4.19 -1.01 13.21
CA ALA A 26 3.99 0.27 13.90
C ALA A 26 4.26 1.46 12.97
N SER A 27 5.36 1.43 12.21
CA SER A 27 5.71 2.48 11.25
C SER A 27 4.65 2.66 10.17
N LYS A 28 4.11 1.54 9.63
CA LYS A 28 3.11 1.57 8.57
C LYS A 28 1.72 1.97 9.07
N HIS A 29 1.35 1.63 10.29
CA HIS A 29 0.15 2.17 10.95
C HIS A 29 0.28 3.69 11.17
N ALA A 30 1.45 4.17 11.58
CA ALA A 30 1.71 5.59 11.74
C ALA A 30 1.53 6.37 10.44
N VAL A 31 1.96 5.83 9.30
CA VAL A 31 1.74 6.46 7.97
C VAL A 31 0.25 6.65 7.69
N ILE A 32 -0.60 5.69 8.02
CA ILE A 32 -2.05 5.81 7.85
C ILE A 32 -2.63 6.88 8.78
N GLY A 33 -2.18 6.92 10.04
CA GLY A 33 -2.57 7.96 10.99
C GLY A 33 -2.21 9.36 10.50
N ILE A 34 -0.97 9.56 10.04
CA ILE A 34 -0.51 10.81 9.44
C ILE A 34 -1.36 11.19 8.23
N THR A 35 -1.64 10.23 7.34
CA THR A 35 -2.46 10.45 6.15
C THR A 35 -3.85 10.98 6.49
N LYS A 36 -4.53 10.34 7.43
CA LYS A 36 -5.88 10.73 7.84
C LYS A 36 -5.90 12.11 8.50
N THR A 37 -4.96 12.36 9.41
CA THR A 37 -4.85 13.64 10.12
C THR A 37 -4.56 14.78 9.14
N ALA A 38 -3.56 14.63 8.29
CA ALA A 38 -3.20 15.66 7.30
C ALA A 38 -4.33 15.90 6.31
N ALA A 39 -5.07 14.86 5.89
CA ALA A 39 -6.23 15.01 5.02
C ALA A 39 -7.30 15.94 5.64
N MET A 40 -7.59 15.77 6.93
CA MET A 40 -8.56 16.61 7.64
C MET A 40 -8.07 18.05 7.81
N GLU A 41 -6.80 18.22 8.15
CA GLU A 41 -6.22 19.55 8.39
C GLU A 41 -6.12 20.39 7.12
N TYR A 42 -5.76 19.78 6.00
CA TYR A 42 -5.44 20.48 4.77
C TYR A 42 -6.49 20.40 3.66
N ALA A 43 -7.62 19.72 3.87
CA ALA A 43 -8.71 19.65 2.89
C ALA A 43 -9.22 21.04 2.48
N LYS A 44 -9.36 21.95 3.44
CA LYS A 44 -9.77 23.34 3.18
C LYS A 44 -8.78 24.13 2.32
N ASN A 45 -7.54 23.69 2.23
CA ASN A 45 -6.49 24.26 1.40
C ASN A 45 -6.42 23.60 0.01
N ASN A 46 -7.43 22.78 -0.32
CA ASN A 46 -7.47 22.02 -1.56
C ASN A 46 -6.27 21.07 -1.75
N ILE A 47 -5.82 20.48 -0.63
CA ILE A 47 -4.77 19.47 -0.62
C ILE A 47 -5.39 18.13 -0.24
N ARG A 48 -5.26 17.14 -1.11
CA ARG A 48 -5.68 15.77 -0.85
C ARG A 48 -4.49 14.95 -0.32
N VAL A 49 -4.74 14.12 0.68
CA VAL A 49 -3.71 13.25 1.27
C VAL A 49 -4.28 11.83 1.36
N ASN A 50 -3.68 10.90 0.65
CA ASN A 50 -4.08 9.49 0.67
C ASN A 50 -2.87 8.59 0.89
N ALA A 51 -3.11 7.34 1.22
CA ALA A 51 -2.10 6.30 1.31
C ALA A 51 -2.45 5.12 0.41
N ILE A 52 -1.43 4.49 -0.17
CA ILE A 52 -1.54 3.18 -0.80
C ILE A 52 -1.00 2.12 0.17
N CYS A 53 -1.66 0.96 0.19
CA CYS A 53 -1.30 -0.19 1.03
C CYS A 53 -1.02 -1.41 0.15
N PRO A 54 0.20 -1.54 -0.39
CA PRO A 54 0.57 -2.68 -1.22
C PRO A 54 0.71 -3.98 -0.42
N VAL A 55 0.59 -5.09 -1.14
CA VAL A 55 1.01 -6.42 -0.72
C VAL A 55 2.25 -6.84 -1.51
N PHE A 56 2.63 -8.09 -1.42
CA PHE A 56 3.72 -8.73 -2.16
C PHE A 56 3.72 -8.32 -3.64
N THR A 57 4.65 -7.44 -3.97
CA THR A 57 4.81 -6.89 -5.33
C THR A 57 6.18 -7.29 -5.84
N VAL A 58 6.24 -7.90 -7.01
CA VAL A 58 7.50 -8.37 -7.60
C VAL A 58 8.38 -7.17 -7.93
N THR A 59 9.53 -7.09 -7.25
CA THR A 59 10.54 -6.03 -7.39
C THR A 59 11.91 -6.65 -7.16
N PRO A 60 13.02 -5.96 -7.47
CA PRO A 60 14.36 -6.45 -7.08
C PRO A 60 14.51 -6.70 -5.57
N MET A 61 13.74 -6.00 -4.72
CA MET A 61 13.74 -6.21 -3.26
C MET A 61 12.86 -7.39 -2.84
N PHE A 62 11.85 -7.74 -3.62
CA PHE A 62 10.94 -8.87 -3.39
C PHE A 62 10.96 -9.77 -4.62
N ASP A 63 11.95 -10.65 -4.69
CA ASP A 63 12.17 -11.59 -5.79
C ASP A 63 11.75 -13.01 -5.36
N PRO A 64 10.68 -13.56 -5.95
CA PRO A 64 10.20 -14.90 -5.64
C PRO A 64 11.24 -16.00 -5.86
N GLU A 65 12.09 -15.88 -6.88
CA GLU A 65 13.13 -16.87 -7.17
C GLU A 65 14.22 -16.85 -6.07
N ALA A 66 14.64 -15.66 -5.64
CA ALA A 66 15.58 -15.52 -4.55
C ALA A 66 15.02 -16.06 -3.23
N MET A 67 13.72 -15.86 -2.98
CA MET A 67 13.03 -16.38 -1.80
C MET A 67 12.99 -17.91 -1.80
N ASP A 68 12.70 -18.54 -2.93
CA ASP A 68 12.63 -20.00 -3.04
C ASP A 68 14.01 -20.65 -2.94
N LYS A 69 15.09 -19.93 -3.28
CA LYS A 69 16.47 -20.36 -3.01
C LYS A 69 16.79 -20.38 -1.50
N LEU A 70 16.22 -19.45 -0.73
CA LEU A 70 16.40 -19.41 0.73
C LEU A 70 15.55 -20.46 1.43
N LYS A 71 14.34 -20.69 0.97
CA LYS A 71 13.40 -21.68 1.50
C LYS A 71 12.48 -22.17 0.39
N GLU A 72 12.64 -23.42 0.02
CA GLU A 72 11.84 -24.07 -1.01
C GLU A 72 10.33 -23.91 -0.77
N GLY A 73 9.59 -23.51 -1.80
CA GLY A 73 8.15 -23.34 -1.77
C GLY A 73 7.65 -22.13 -0.98
N LEU A 74 8.53 -21.21 -0.57
CA LEU A 74 8.12 -20.02 0.18
C LEU A 74 7.25 -19.09 -0.67
N SER A 75 7.60 -18.87 -1.92
CA SER A 75 6.83 -18.03 -2.84
C SER A 75 5.42 -18.57 -3.04
N GLU A 76 5.26 -19.88 -3.23
CA GLU A 76 3.93 -20.50 -3.40
C GLU A 76 3.07 -20.41 -2.13
N ARG A 77 3.68 -20.54 -0.95
CA ARG A 77 2.97 -20.34 0.31
C ARG A 77 2.45 -18.91 0.48
N LEU A 78 3.26 -17.93 0.10
CA LEU A 78 2.84 -16.53 0.16
C LEU A 78 1.74 -16.22 -0.85
N LYS A 79 1.84 -16.73 -2.09
CA LYS A 79 0.77 -16.62 -3.09
C LYS A 79 -0.54 -17.25 -2.62
N ALA A 80 -0.46 -18.40 -1.94
CA ALA A 80 -1.65 -19.10 -1.45
C ALA A 80 -2.49 -18.24 -0.49
N ASN A 81 -1.85 -17.32 0.25
CA ASN A 81 -2.54 -16.40 1.17
C ASN A 81 -3.25 -15.25 0.45
N VAL A 82 -2.87 -14.94 -0.78
CA VAL A 82 -3.53 -13.90 -1.58
C VAL A 82 -4.74 -14.53 -2.29
N PRO A 83 -5.96 -13.99 -2.12
CA PRO A 83 -7.14 -14.53 -2.81
C PRO A 83 -6.98 -14.64 -4.33
N MET A 84 -6.35 -13.67 -4.98
CA MET A 84 -6.05 -13.71 -6.41
C MET A 84 -4.94 -14.70 -6.80
N LYS A 85 -4.30 -15.42 -5.84
CA LYS A 85 -3.33 -16.49 -6.04
C LYS A 85 -2.09 -16.10 -6.87
N ARG A 86 -1.71 -14.86 -6.81
CA ARG A 86 -0.50 -14.32 -7.46
C ARG A 86 0.07 -13.13 -6.70
N PHE A 87 1.31 -12.79 -7.00
CA PHE A 87 1.90 -11.52 -6.58
C PHE A 87 1.42 -10.37 -7.48
N ALA A 88 1.44 -9.15 -6.95
CA ALA A 88 1.17 -7.97 -7.75
C ALA A 88 2.34 -7.66 -8.71
N ASN A 89 2.00 -7.12 -9.86
CA ASN A 89 2.96 -6.46 -10.75
C ASN A 89 3.16 -5.01 -10.28
N VAL A 90 4.36 -4.46 -10.46
CA VAL A 90 4.68 -3.07 -10.12
C VAL A 90 3.68 -2.09 -10.72
N MET A 91 3.29 -2.30 -11.99
CA MET A 91 2.37 -1.39 -12.67
C MET A 91 0.96 -1.40 -12.09
N GLU A 92 0.53 -2.46 -11.42
CA GLU A 92 -0.76 -2.49 -10.72
C GLU A 92 -0.76 -1.53 -9.51
N GLN A 93 0.37 -1.41 -8.82
CA GLN A 93 0.56 -0.41 -7.79
C GLN A 93 0.64 1.01 -8.38
N VAL A 94 1.49 1.18 -9.41
CA VAL A 94 1.73 2.48 -10.06
C VAL A 94 0.45 3.06 -10.65
N ASN A 95 -0.37 2.26 -11.32
CA ASN A 95 -1.63 2.73 -11.91
C ASN A 95 -2.60 3.28 -10.85
N THR A 96 -2.67 2.62 -9.69
CA THR A 96 -3.47 3.12 -8.56
C THR A 96 -2.89 4.43 -8.01
N MET A 97 -1.56 4.54 -7.90
CA MET A 97 -0.88 5.77 -7.46
C MET A 97 -1.17 6.92 -8.41
N LEU A 98 -1.05 6.70 -9.71
CA LEU A 98 -1.31 7.72 -10.75
C LEU A 98 -2.76 8.20 -10.68
N TRP A 99 -3.72 7.28 -10.58
CA TRP A 99 -5.12 7.62 -10.44
C TRP A 99 -5.41 8.44 -9.17
N LEU A 100 -4.88 8.03 -8.02
CA LEU A 100 -5.05 8.78 -6.77
C LEU A 100 -4.43 10.19 -6.84
N CYS A 101 -3.39 10.38 -7.63
CA CYS A 101 -2.76 11.68 -7.84
C CYS A 101 -3.47 12.54 -8.90
N SER A 102 -4.35 11.96 -9.72
CA SER A 102 -5.05 12.66 -10.80
C SER A 102 -6.28 13.43 -10.30
N ASP A 103 -6.79 14.31 -11.14
CA ASP A 103 -8.04 15.05 -10.88
C ASP A 103 -9.28 14.14 -10.91
N GLU A 104 -9.19 12.93 -11.49
CA GLU A 104 -10.27 11.93 -11.46
C GLU A 104 -10.59 11.45 -10.04
N ALA A 105 -9.61 11.51 -9.14
CA ALA A 105 -9.76 11.20 -7.71
C ALA A 105 -10.00 12.47 -6.85
N SER A 106 -10.54 13.53 -7.42
CA SER A 106 -10.62 14.87 -6.79
C SER A 106 -11.42 14.92 -5.48
N PHE A 107 -12.32 13.97 -5.25
CA PHE A 107 -13.12 13.90 -4.01
C PHE A 107 -12.64 12.81 -3.03
N ILE A 108 -11.46 12.25 -3.28
CA ILE A 108 -10.85 11.20 -2.44
C ILE A 108 -9.70 11.79 -1.63
N THR A 109 -9.86 11.83 -0.31
CA THR A 109 -8.82 12.24 0.64
C THR A 109 -8.96 11.47 1.96
N GLY A 110 -7.87 11.28 2.68
CA GLY A 110 -7.83 10.56 3.96
C GLY A 110 -7.97 9.04 3.84
N GLN A 111 -7.85 8.49 2.64
CA GLN A 111 -8.05 7.06 2.41
C GLN A 111 -6.74 6.27 2.43
N ALA A 112 -6.82 5.05 2.96
CA ALA A 112 -5.77 4.03 2.86
C ALA A 112 -6.28 2.96 1.88
N ILE A 113 -5.78 2.98 0.66
CA ILE A 113 -6.24 2.12 -0.42
C ILE A 113 -5.42 0.84 -0.49
N SER A 114 -6.06 -0.29 -0.24
CA SER A 114 -5.43 -1.60 -0.40
C SER A 114 -5.33 -1.98 -1.87
N VAL A 115 -4.12 -2.38 -2.29
CA VAL A 115 -3.86 -2.97 -3.61
C VAL A 115 -3.17 -4.31 -3.36
N ASP A 116 -3.98 -5.30 -2.97
CA ASP A 116 -3.50 -6.49 -2.26
C ASP A 116 -4.14 -7.82 -2.73
N GLY A 117 -4.83 -7.80 -3.87
CA GLY A 117 -5.46 -9.00 -4.41
C GLY A 117 -6.52 -9.62 -3.50
N GLY A 118 -7.14 -8.81 -2.63
CA GLY A 118 -8.18 -9.23 -1.69
C GLY A 118 -7.66 -9.74 -0.33
N LEU A 119 -6.37 -9.60 -0.05
CA LEU A 119 -5.76 -10.16 1.17
C LEU A 119 -6.33 -9.57 2.47
N THR A 120 -6.79 -8.34 2.45
CA THR A 120 -7.37 -7.65 3.63
C THR A 120 -8.88 -7.43 3.53
N ALA A 121 -9.52 -8.06 2.57
CA ALA A 121 -10.98 -7.97 2.40
C ALA A 121 -11.75 -8.70 3.51
#